data_659102274e9b7665d79a2f2adb5058f3
#
_entry.id   659102274e9b7665d79a2f2adb5058f3
#
_cell.length_a   1.000
_cell.length_b   1.000
_cell.length_c   1.000
_cell.angle_alpha   90.00
_cell.angle_beta   90.00
_cell.angle_gamma   90.00
#
_symmetry.space_group_name_H-M   'P 1'
#
loop_
_entity.id
_entity.type
_entity.pdbx_description
1 polymer ?
#
loop_
_entity_poly.entity_id
_entity_poly.type
_entity_poly.pdbx_seq_one_letter_code
_entity_poly.pdbx_strand_id
1 'polypeptide(L)'
;LFTTIKNLEAEKEKVKESEQAKIDFLRAASHELKTPVTALNATLENMILGVGSYCDYSTYLPECKDIVEQLATMIHEILETSKINMETTQEDSTKCNLSDLILNVCEPYKLIAATHGINLKLDIPQEYRIIIPQKQFSRAFSNIIANAVTYTPNEGSVFVCLKEHTLTVENECIPIDKQQLAHIFEPFYRPDFSRNSDSGGNGLGLYIVSTIFSSLHISYEFLPTESQKGMCFSILLPKAL
;
A
#
# COMPACT_ATOMS: atom_id res chain seq x y z
N LEU A 1 39.39 -5.82 -16.41
CA LEU A 1 39.41 -4.40 -16.02
C LEU A 1 38.19 -3.65 -16.57
N PHE A 2 37.91 -3.75 -17.91
CA PHE A 2 36.78 -3.04 -18.54
C PHE A 2 35.42 -3.49 -17.98
N THR A 3 35.22 -4.78 -17.77
CA THR A 3 34.00 -5.35 -17.18
C THR A 3 33.81 -4.90 -15.73
N THR A 4 34.88 -4.81 -14.96
CA THR A 4 34.86 -4.37 -13.55
C THR A 4 34.49 -2.90 -13.43
N ILE A 5 35.02 -2.04 -14.34
CA ILE A 5 34.68 -0.62 -14.36
C ILE A 5 33.18 -0.45 -14.71
N LYS A 6 32.69 -1.16 -15.72
CA LYS A 6 31.27 -1.11 -16.11
C LYS A 6 30.31 -1.59 -15.01
N ASN A 7 30.74 -2.62 -14.25
CA ASN A 7 29.95 -3.09 -13.09
C ASN A 7 29.94 -2.06 -11.96
N LEU A 8 31.09 -1.42 -11.66
CA LEU A 8 31.20 -0.36 -10.67
C LEU A 8 30.36 0.88 -11.03
N GLU A 9 30.34 1.26 -12.30
CA GLU A 9 29.50 2.36 -12.79
C GLU A 9 28.00 2.02 -12.64
N ALA A 10 27.60 0.79 -12.97
CA ALA A 10 26.21 0.33 -12.80
C ALA A 10 25.80 0.26 -11.30
N GLU A 11 26.68 -0.18 -10.41
CA GLU A 11 26.42 -0.16 -8.96
C GLU A 11 26.33 1.27 -8.42
N LYS A 12 27.20 2.16 -8.87
CA LYS A 12 27.17 3.58 -8.47
C LYS A 12 25.86 4.26 -8.90
N GLU A 13 25.37 3.98 -10.11
CA GLU A 13 24.10 4.54 -10.58
C GLU A 13 22.92 4.00 -9.77
N LYS A 14 22.88 2.70 -9.46
CA LYS A 14 21.86 2.12 -8.58
C LYS A 14 21.84 2.74 -7.18
N VAL A 15 23.01 2.98 -6.60
CA VAL A 15 23.12 3.64 -5.28
C VAL A 15 22.56 5.06 -5.37
N LYS A 16 22.92 5.81 -6.41
CA LYS A 16 22.46 7.18 -6.62
C LYS A 16 20.92 7.24 -6.84
N GLU A 17 20.38 6.33 -7.63
CA GLU A 17 18.91 6.20 -7.82
C GLU A 17 18.21 5.90 -6.49
N SER A 18 18.77 4.99 -5.68
CA SER A 18 18.23 4.66 -4.36
C SER A 18 18.28 5.85 -3.39
N GLU A 19 19.39 6.61 -3.38
CA GLU A 19 19.51 7.82 -2.56
C GLU A 19 18.51 8.91 -2.99
N GLN A 20 18.34 9.10 -4.30
CA GLN A 20 17.39 10.05 -4.83
C GLN A 20 15.96 9.68 -4.45
N ALA A 21 15.58 8.41 -4.59
CA ALA A 21 14.26 7.91 -4.19
C ALA A 21 13.98 8.15 -2.69
N LYS A 22 15.00 7.99 -1.81
CA LYS A 22 14.87 8.33 -0.38
C LYS A 22 14.62 9.81 -0.14
N ILE A 23 15.34 10.68 -0.86
CA ILE A 23 15.17 12.14 -0.74
C ILE A 23 13.76 12.53 -1.20
N ASP A 24 13.31 12.01 -2.32
CA ASP A 24 12.00 12.31 -2.88
C ASP A 24 10.88 11.79 -1.98
N PHE A 25 11.04 10.60 -1.40
CA PHE A 25 10.13 10.06 -0.38
C PHE A 25 10.03 10.98 0.85
N LEU A 26 11.18 11.41 1.42
CA LEU A 26 11.18 12.29 2.60
C LEU A 26 10.58 13.67 2.31
N ARG A 27 10.81 14.19 1.09
CA ARG A 27 10.20 15.46 0.64
C ARG A 27 8.68 15.32 0.54
N ALA A 28 8.19 14.26 -0.08
CA ALA A 28 6.77 13.97 -0.20
C ALA A 28 6.14 13.76 1.20
N ALA A 29 6.77 12.98 2.08
CA ALA A 29 6.32 12.78 3.46
C ALA A 29 6.21 14.09 4.24
N SER A 30 7.20 14.98 4.11
CA SER A 30 7.19 16.29 4.77
C SER A 30 6.05 17.17 4.26
N HIS A 31 5.75 17.11 2.96
CA HIS A 31 4.64 17.86 2.37
C HIS A 31 3.29 17.34 2.86
N GLU A 32 3.09 16.03 2.84
CA GLU A 32 1.83 15.39 3.26
C GLU A 32 1.56 15.54 4.77
N LEU A 33 2.60 15.54 5.61
CA LEU A 33 2.46 15.83 7.05
C LEU A 33 2.13 17.31 7.33
N LYS A 34 2.64 18.23 6.52
CA LYS A 34 2.43 19.67 6.74
C LYS A 34 0.96 20.08 6.59
N THR A 35 0.24 19.47 5.64
CA THR A 35 -1.15 19.82 5.34
C THR A 35 -2.08 19.59 6.55
N PRO A 36 -2.17 18.37 7.13
CA PRO A 36 -3.03 18.13 8.29
C PRO A 36 -2.56 18.90 9.55
N VAL A 37 -1.26 19.10 9.74
CA VAL A 37 -0.73 19.94 10.84
C VAL A 37 -1.20 21.38 10.70
N THR A 38 -1.17 21.93 9.49
CA THR A 38 -1.65 23.30 9.23
C THR A 38 -3.16 23.42 9.46
N ALA A 39 -3.94 22.44 9.01
CA ALA A 39 -5.38 22.38 9.24
C ALA A 39 -5.71 22.31 10.73
N LEU A 40 -5.04 21.42 11.47
CA LEU A 40 -5.21 21.26 12.91
C LEU A 40 -4.91 22.56 13.66
N ASN A 41 -3.79 23.21 13.35
CA ASN A 41 -3.42 24.48 13.96
C ASN A 41 -4.46 25.56 13.69
N ALA A 42 -4.92 25.70 12.44
CA ALA A 42 -5.93 26.69 12.09
C ALA A 42 -7.27 26.45 12.82
N THR A 43 -7.70 25.19 12.93
CA THR A 43 -8.91 24.83 13.69
C THR A 43 -8.76 25.18 15.16
N LEU A 44 -7.65 24.82 15.79
CA LEU A 44 -7.38 25.11 17.20
C LEU A 44 -7.27 26.63 17.46
N GLU A 45 -6.60 27.40 16.59
CA GLU A 45 -6.51 28.88 16.71
C GLU A 45 -7.91 29.52 16.64
N ASN A 46 -8.75 29.11 15.68
CA ASN A 46 -10.12 29.60 15.57
C ASN A 46 -10.98 29.24 16.80
N MET A 47 -10.78 28.05 17.37
CA MET A 47 -11.43 27.64 18.63
C MET A 47 -10.98 28.51 19.81
N ILE A 48 -9.67 28.77 19.94
CA ILE A 48 -9.11 29.62 20.99
C ILE A 48 -9.62 31.02 20.89
N LEU A 49 -9.72 31.58 19.68
CA LEU A 49 -10.22 32.92 19.42
C LEU A 49 -11.76 33.02 19.46
N GLY A 50 -12.47 31.93 19.54
CA GLY A 50 -13.94 31.90 19.58
C GLY A 50 -14.57 32.45 18.30
N VAL A 51 -14.00 32.14 17.13
CA VAL A 51 -14.44 32.66 15.84
C VAL A 51 -15.60 31.83 15.30
N GLY A 52 -16.78 32.45 15.14
CA GLY A 52 -17.93 31.84 14.44
C GLY A 52 -18.36 30.50 15.03
N SER A 53 -18.49 29.48 14.19
CA SER A 53 -18.91 28.13 14.58
C SER A 53 -17.87 27.37 15.42
N TYR A 54 -16.59 27.80 15.44
CA TYR A 54 -15.52 27.13 16.17
C TYR A 54 -15.67 27.21 17.70
N CYS A 55 -16.66 27.95 18.22
CA CYS A 55 -17.09 27.89 19.62
C CYS A 55 -17.80 26.58 19.99
N ASP A 56 -18.24 25.81 19.02
CA ASP A 56 -18.83 24.50 19.25
C ASP A 56 -17.74 23.43 19.41
N TYR A 57 -17.19 23.34 20.61
CA TYR A 57 -16.16 22.36 20.94
C TYR A 57 -16.61 20.92 20.80
N SER A 58 -17.93 20.65 20.87
CA SER A 58 -18.48 19.31 20.74
C SER A 58 -18.30 18.75 19.32
N THR A 59 -18.29 19.64 18.33
CA THR A 59 -18.05 19.29 16.91
C THR A 59 -16.55 19.28 16.58
N TYR A 60 -15.82 20.34 16.94
CA TYR A 60 -14.43 20.53 16.46
C TYR A 60 -13.38 19.74 17.24
N LEU A 61 -13.60 19.40 18.51
CA LEU A 61 -12.64 18.55 19.24
C LEU A 61 -12.56 17.11 18.66
N PRO A 62 -13.66 16.43 18.32
CA PRO A 62 -13.60 15.18 17.57
C PRO A 62 -12.86 15.30 16.24
N GLU A 63 -13.11 16.33 15.44
CA GLU A 63 -12.40 16.56 14.18
C GLU A 63 -10.88 16.73 14.39
N CYS A 64 -10.47 17.51 15.40
CA CYS A 64 -9.07 17.65 15.77
C CYS A 64 -8.46 16.28 16.17
N LYS A 65 -9.19 15.47 16.93
CA LYS A 65 -8.76 14.13 17.32
C LYS A 65 -8.56 13.23 16.08
N ASP A 66 -9.48 13.25 15.13
CA ASP A 66 -9.37 12.46 13.91
C ASP A 66 -8.14 12.85 13.08
N ILE A 67 -7.83 14.15 12.99
CA ILE A 67 -6.60 14.64 12.34
C ILE A 67 -5.35 14.12 13.06
N VAL A 68 -5.34 14.11 14.40
CA VAL A 68 -4.21 13.56 15.18
C VAL A 68 -4.05 12.04 14.95
N GLU A 69 -5.13 11.30 14.89
CA GLU A 69 -5.10 9.85 14.61
C GLU A 69 -4.60 9.57 13.19
N GLN A 70 -5.02 10.35 12.20
CA GLN A 70 -4.49 10.27 10.84
C GLN A 70 -2.98 10.58 10.80
N LEU A 71 -2.53 11.62 11.49
CA LEU A 71 -1.10 11.95 11.60
C LEU A 71 -0.30 10.82 12.24
N ALA A 72 -0.80 10.23 13.32
CA ALA A 72 -0.15 9.11 14.00
C ALA A 72 0.00 7.90 13.05
N THR A 73 -1.05 7.57 12.30
CA THR A 73 -1.03 6.50 11.30
C THR A 73 -0.01 6.79 10.20
N MET A 74 -0.01 8.01 9.66
CA MET A 74 0.93 8.43 8.60
C MET A 74 2.38 8.37 9.07
N ILE A 75 2.69 8.85 10.29
CA ILE A 75 4.03 8.75 10.88
C ILE A 75 4.45 7.29 11.02
N HIS A 76 3.56 6.43 11.49
CA HIS A 76 3.84 4.99 11.62
C HIS A 76 4.19 4.37 10.26
N GLU A 77 3.41 4.64 9.22
CA GLU A 77 3.67 4.14 7.86
C GLU A 77 4.99 4.66 7.28
N ILE A 78 5.33 5.95 7.50
CA ILE A 78 6.61 6.54 7.08
C ILE A 78 7.79 5.83 7.76
N LEU A 79 7.72 5.64 9.08
CA LEU A 79 8.77 4.95 9.85
C LEU A 79 8.93 3.50 9.40
N GLU A 80 7.84 2.80 9.20
CA GLU A 80 7.85 1.43 8.71
C GLU A 80 8.41 1.33 7.29
N THR A 81 8.07 2.26 6.41
CA THR A 81 8.61 2.31 5.04
C THR A 81 10.11 2.62 5.04
N SER A 82 10.55 3.50 5.94
CA SER A 82 11.98 3.79 6.13
C SER A 82 12.76 2.57 6.58
N LYS A 83 12.19 1.72 7.45
CA LYS A 83 12.82 0.45 7.88
C LYS A 83 12.98 -0.52 6.72
N ILE A 84 11.98 -0.66 5.83
CA ILE A 84 12.10 -1.53 4.65
C ILE A 84 13.33 -1.15 3.83
N ASN A 85 13.53 0.14 3.60
CA ASN A 85 14.68 0.66 2.85
C ASN A 85 16.03 0.43 3.57
N MET A 86 16.01 0.19 4.89
CA MET A 86 17.20 -0.11 5.70
C MET A 86 17.42 -1.61 5.93
N GLU A 87 16.30 -2.39 6.03
CA GLU A 87 16.33 -3.83 6.33
C GLU A 87 16.43 -4.73 5.09
N THR A 88 16.62 -4.17 3.88
CA THR A 88 16.77 -4.93 2.63
C THR A 88 17.91 -5.97 2.65
N THR A 89 18.57 -6.16 3.77
CA THR A 89 19.73 -7.04 3.88
C THR A 89 19.58 -8.25 4.79
N GLN A 90 18.50 -8.49 5.54
CA GLN A 90 18.55 -9.56 6.56
C GLN A 90 17.28 -10.32 6.95
N GLU A 91 16.19 -10.29 6.22
CA GLU A 91 15.21 -11.36 6.43
C GLU A 91 15.61 -12.58 5.60
N ASP A 92 16.07 -13.63 6.26
CA ASP A 92 16.40 -14.89 5.58
C ASP A 92 15.14 -15.48 4.92
N SER A 93 15.29 -15.79 3.63
CA SER A 93 14.24 -16.51 2.90
C SER A 93 14.06 -17.90 3.53
N THR A 94 12.87 -18.18 4.02
CA THR A 94 12.54 -19.45 4.67
C THR A 94 11.50 -20.22 3.86
N LYS A 95 11.54 -21.54 3.99
CA LYS A 95 10.50 -22.39 3.42
C LYS A 95 9.18 -22.13 4.13
N CYS A 96 8.14 -21.80 3.39
CA CYS A 96 6.80 -21.63 3.94
C CYS A 96 5.72 -22.23 3.02
N ASN A 97 4.57 -22.53 3.60
CA ASN A 97 3.35 -22.76 2.84
C ASN A 97 2.70 -21.40 2.56
N LEU A 98 2.84 -20.93 1.32
CA LEU A 98 2.27 -19.65 0.90
C LEU A 98 0.75 -19.64 1.01
N SER A 99 0.10 -20.79 0.81
CA SER A 99 -1.36 -20.91 0.96
C SER A 99 -1.80 -20.49 2.37
N ASP A 100 -1.16 -21.02 3.39
CA ASP A 100 -1.46 -20.67 4.80
C ASP A 100 -1.17 -19.18 5.07
N LEU A 101 -0.07 -18.67 4.51
CA LEU A 101 0.30 -17.26 4.69
C LEU A 101 -0.76 -16.34 4.06
N ILE A 102 -1.22 -16.62 2.83
CA ILE A 102 -2.28 -15.86 2.16
C ILE A 102 -3.58 -15.91 2.97
N LEU A 103 -4.00 -17.10 3.42
CA LEU A 103 -5.21 -17.27 4.22
C LEU A 103 -5.15 -16.48 5.53
N ASN A 104 -4.02 -16.54 6.24
CA ASN A 104 -3.81 -15.81 7.49
C ASN A 104 -3.84 -14.28 7.28
N VAL A 105 -3.25 -13.78 6.20
CA VAL A 105 -3.30 -12.34 5.87
C VAL A 105 -4.71 -11.90 5.50
N CYS A 106 -5.49 -12.74 4.80
CA CYS A 106 -6.86 -12.38 4.40
C CYS A 106 -7.87 -12.45 5.57
N GLU A 107 -7.58 -13.17 6.65
CA GLU A 107 -8.55 -13.41 7.73
C GLU A 107 -9.10 -12.12 8.39
N PRO A 108 -8.29 -11.12 8.78
CA PRO A 108 -8.81 -9.85 9.29
C PRO A 108 -9.68 -9.10 8.28
N TYR A 109 -9.34 -9.19 7.00
CA TYR A 109 -10.07 -8.48 5.95
C TYR A 109 -11.43 -9.10 5.61
N LYS A 110 -11.67 -10.38 5.92
CA LYS A 110 -13.00 -11.00 5.81
C LYS A 110 -14.02 -10.29 6.69
N LEU A 111 -13.63 -9.94 7.93
CA LEU A 111 -14.51 -9.23 8.85
C LEU A 111 -14.80 -7.81 8.33
N ILE A 112 -13.75 -7.08 7.90
CA ILE A 112 -13.89 -5.73 7.33
C ILE A 112 -14.78 -5.76 6.08
N ALA A 113 -14.53 -6.70 5.17
CA ALA A 113 -15.34 -6.88 3.97
C ALA A 113 -16.81 -7.15 4.31
N ALA A 114 -17.07 -8.00 5.30
CA ALA A 114 -18.43 -8.33 5.73
C ALA A 114 -19.20 -7.12 6.29
N THR A 115 -18.54 -6.17 6.98
CA THR A 115 -19.20 -4.95 7.48
C THR A 115 -19.68 -4.02 6.34
N HIS A 116 -19.08 -4.11 5.16
CA HIS A 116 -19.43 -3.36 3.96
C HIS A 116 -20.22 -4.20 2.93
N GLY A 117 -20.62 -5.43 3.29
CA GLY A 117 -21.30 -6.36 2.38
C GLY A 117 -20.43 -6.87 1.22
N ILE A 118 -19.11 -6.64 1.28
CA ILE A 118 -18.18 -7.05 0.23
C ILE A 118 -17.95 -8.56 0.28
N ASN A 119 -18.04 -9.21 -0.88
CA ASN A 119 -17.87 -10.65 -1.02
C ASN A 119 -16.40 -10.99 -1.29
N LEU A 120 -15.62 -11.29 -0.24
CA LEU A 120 -14.22 -11.72 -0.35
C LEU A 120 -14.14 -13.22 -0.60
N LYS A 121 -13.79 -13.62 -1.84
CA LYS A 121 -13.64 -15.02 -2.27
C LYS A 121 -12.16 -15.39 -2.40
N LEU A 122 -11.82 -16.58 -1.91
CA LEU A 122 -10.46 -17.12 -1.97
C LEU A 122 -10.46 -18.45 -2.72
N ASP A 123 -9.71 -18.53 -3.82
CA ASP A 123 -9.45 -19.76 -4.59
C ASP A 123 -7.94 -20.08 -4.46
N ILE A 124 -7.59 -20.69 -3.35
CA ILE A 124 -6.21 -20.98 -2.94
C ILE A 124 -6.04 -22.49 -2.80
N PRO A 125 -5.01 -23.11 -3.43
CA PRO A 125 -4.72 -24.53 -3.26
C PRO A 125 -4.38 -24.85 -1.80
N GLN A 126 -4.60 -26.10 -1.38
CA GLN A 126 -4.29 -26.53 -0.01
C GLN A 126 -2.83 -26.31 0.35
N GLU A 127 -1.93 -26.47 -0.60
CA GLU A 127 -0.50 -26.35 -0.36
C GLU A 127 0.21 -25.74 -1.58
N TYR A 128 0.98 -24.68 -1.30
CA TYR A 128 1.92 -24.07 -2.24
C TYR A 128 3.17 -23.65 -1.49
N ARG A 129 4.21 -24.50 -1.54
CA ARG A 129 5.45 -24.27 -0.79
C ARG A 129 6.48 -23.52 -1.62
N ILE A 130 7.00 -22.43 -1.05
CA ILE A 130 8.07 -21.62 -1.66
C ILE A 130 9.11 -21.22 -0.62
N ILE A 131 10.21 -20.67 -1.10
CA ILE A 131 11.23 -20.02 -0.27
C ILE A 131 11.09 -18.51 -0.47
N ILE A 132 10.72 -17.78 0.60
CA ILE A 132 10.47 -16.35 0.54
C ILE A 132 10.65 -15.70 1.91
N PRO A 133 11.01 -14.39 2.00
CA PRO A 133 10.94 -13.62 3.25
C PRO A 133 9.48 -13.40 3.64
N GLN A 134 8.99 -14.18 4.60
CA GLN A 134 7.56 -14.26 4.93
C GLN A 134 6.98 -12.93 5.43
N LYS A 135 7.71 -12.21 6.29
CA LYS A 135 7.22 -10.94 6.87
C LYS A 135 7.08 -9.86 5.80
N GLN A 136 8.09 -9.73 4.94
CA GLN A 136 8.06 -8.74 3.85
C GLN A 136 6.94 -9.07 2.86
N PHE A 137 6.82 -10.34 2.45
CA PHE A 137 5.74 -10.76 1.55
C PHE A 137 4.36 -10.54 2.17
N SER A 138 4.16 -10.96 3.43
CA SER A 138 2.89 -10.75 4.15
C SER A 138 2.52 -9.28 4.19
N ARG A 139 3.50 -8.40 4.42
CA ARG A 139 3.27 -6.96 4.45
C ARG A 139 2.85 -6.41 3.09
N ALA A 140 3.56 -6.78 2.02
CA ALA A 140 3.18 -6.36 0.66
C ALA A 140 1.78 -6.87 0.30
N PHE A 141 1.51 -8.15 0.58
CA PHE A 141 0.22 -8.76 0.29
C PHE A 141 -0.92 -8.15 1.12
N SER A 142 -0.67 -7.83 2.39
CA SER A 142 -1.63 -7.12 3.26
C SER A 142 -2.02 -5.76 2.68
N ASN A 143 -1.06 -4.99 2.13
CA ASN A 143 -1.36 -3.72 1.47
C ASN A 143 -2.21 -3.89 0.21
N ILE A 144 -1.98 -4.96 -0.57
CA ILE A 144 -2.78 -5.26 -1.76
C ILE A 144 -4.23 -5.60 -1.37
N ILE A 145 -4.42 -6.47 -0.36
CA ILE A 145 -5.76 -6.84 0.12
C ILE A 145 -6.48 -5.65 0.76
N ALA A 146 -5.77 -4.85 1.57
CA ALA A 146 -6.31 -3.63 2.15
C ALA A 146 -6.84 -2.69 1.05
N ASN A 147 -6.05 -2.43 0.01
CA ASN A 147 -6.46 -1.65 -1.14
C ASN A 147 -7.69 -2.27 -1.83
N ALA A 148 -7.66 -3.55 -2.13
CA ALA A 148 -8.77 -4.22 -2.80
C ALA A 148 -10.08 -4.06 -2.03
N VAL A 149 -10.07 -4.28 -0.70
CA VAL A 149 -11.27 -4.14 0.14
C VAL A 149 -11.70 -2.67 0.26
N THR A 150 -10.75 -1.74 0.45
CA THR A 150 -11.04 -0.31 0.63
C THR A 150 -11.68 0.33 -0.60
N TYR A 151 -11.21 -0.04 -1.80
CA TYR A 151 -11.71 0.57 -3.04
C TYR A 151 -12.82 -0.23 -3.74
N THR A 152 -13.26 -1.33 -3.15
CA THR A 152 -14.46 -2.05 -3.60
C THR A 152 -15.71 -1.36 -3.06
N PRO A 153 -16.71 -1.04 -3.90
CA PRO A 153 -17.97 -0.48 -3.43
C PRO A 153 -18.71 -1.48 -2.53
N ASN A 154 -19.60 -0.96 -1.69
CA ASN A 154 -20.51 -1.80 -0.89
C ASN A 154 -21.21 -2.83 -1.77
N GLU A 155 -21.35 -4.05 -1.27
CA GLU A 155 -21.93 -5.21 -1.98
C GLU A 155 -21.11 -5.69 -3.20
N GLY A 156 -19.94 -5.11 -3.45
CA GLY A 156 -19.02 -5.55 -4.49
C GLY A 156 -18.25 -6.83 -4.12
N SER A 157 -17.34 -7.23 -5.01
CA SER A 157 -16.58 -8.48 -4.85
C SER A 157 -15.08 -8.25 -4.92
N VAL A 158 -14.34 -8.97 -4.07
CA VAL A 158 -12.89 -9.14 -4.14
C VAL A 158 -12.61 -10.63 -4.33
N PHE A 159 -11.76 -10.95 -5.29
CA PHE A 159 -11.39 -12.33 -5.62
C PHE A 159 -9.88 -12.52 -5.53
N VAL A 160 -9.43 -13.43 -4.69
CA VAL A 160 -8.02 -13.83 -4.54
C VAL A 160 -7.85 -15.22 -5.08
N CYS A 161 -6.97 -15.38 -6.05
CA CYS A 161 -6.75 -16.67 -6.70
C CYS A 161 -5.25 -16.96 -6.81
N LEU A 162 -4.86 -18.19 -6.45
CA LEU A 162 -3.51 -18.69 -6.66
C LEU A 162 -3.58 -19.89 -7.61
N LYS A 163 -3.15 -19.68 -8.85
CA LYS A 163 -3.11 -20.71 -9.88
C LYS A 163 -1.71 -20.82 -10.49
N GLU A 164 -1.22 -22.02 -10.64
CA GLU A 164 0.13 -22.30 -11.13
C GLU A 164 1.18 -21.53 -10.33
N HIS A 165 1.69 -20.42 -10.87
CA HIS A 165 2.71 -19.56 -10.23
C HIS A 165 2.23 -18.11 -10.14
N THR A 166 0.96 -17.85 -10.36
CA THR A 166 0.40 -16.49 -10.36
C THR A 166 -0.61 -16.35 -9.23
N LEU A 167 -0.34 -15.38 -8.36
CA LEU A 167 -1.29 -14.94 -7.34
C LEU A 167 -1.96 -13.67 -7.86
N THR A 168 -3.28 -13.69 -7.99
CA THR A 168 -4.08 -12.54 -8.41
C THR A 168 -5.00 -12.07 -7.31
N VAL A 169 -5.16 -10.75 -7.23
CA VAL A 169 -6.17 -10.09 -6.41
C VAL A 169 -6.97 -9.18 -7.34
N GLU A 170 -8.21 -9.55 -7.58
CA GLU A 170 -9.15 -8.75 -8.37
C GLU A 170 -10.17 -8.10 -7.47
N ASN A 171 -10.52 -6.85 -7.75
CA ASN A 171 -11.58 -6.14 -7.04
C ASN A 171 -12.46 -5.36 -8.00
N GLU A 172 -13.76 -5.34 -7.72
CA GLU A 172 -14.70 -4.49 -8.43
C GLU A 172 -14.52 -3.03 -8.03
N CYS A 173 -14.28 -2.17 -9.00
CA CYS A 173 -14.17 -0.74 -8.81
C CYS A 173 -14.21 -0.02 -10.16
N ILE A 174 -14.22 1.31 -10.15
CA ILE A 174 -13.96 2.09 -11.36
C ILE A 174 -12.50 1.92 -11.75
N PRO A 175 -12.19 1.41 -12.96
CA PRO A 175 -10.80 1.21 -13.38
C PRO A 175 -10.03 2.52 -13.41
N ILE A 176 -8.77 2.43 -12.99
CA ILE A 176 -7.82 3.54 -13.04
C ILE A 176 -7.36 3.73 -14.49
N ASP A 177 -7.33 4.96 -14.99
CA ASP A 177 -6.87 5.24 -16.33
C ASP A 177 -5.34 5.05 -16.50
N LYS A 178 -4.88 4.93 -17.75
CA LYS A 178 -3.46 4.68 -18.05
C LYS A 178 -2.51 5.78 -17.57
N GLN A 179 -2.97 7.02 -17.52
CA GLN A 179 -2.14 8.14 -17.08
C GLN A 179 -1.92 8.07 -15.57
N GLN A 180 -2.97 7.80 -14.84
CA GLN A 180 -2.92 7.62 -13.39
C GLN A 180 -2.16 6.36 -12.97
N LEU A 181 -2.29 5.25 -13.74
CA LEU A 181 -1.55 4.01 -13.48
C LEU A 181 -0.03 4.19 -13.53
N ALA A 182 0.48 5.12 -14.34
CA ALA A 182 1.91 5.42 -14.40
C ALA A 182 2.48 5.94 -13.06
N HIS A 183 1.62 6.53 -12.22
CA HIS A 183 2.00 7.18 -10.97
C HIS A 183 1.52 6.45 -9.72
N ILE A 184 0.70 5.39 -9.87
CA ILE A 184 0.01 4.74 -8.75
C ILE A 184 0.97 4.13 -7.70
N PHE A 185 2.21 3.87 -8.08
CA PHE A 185 3.27 3.36 -7.21
C PHE A 185 4.17 4.45 -6.63
N GLU A 186 3.93 5.72 -6.96
CA GLU A 186 4.65 6.84 -6.34
C GLU A 186 4.17 7.03 -4.89
N PRO A 187 5.06 7.41 -3.96
CA PRO A 187 4.68 7.62 -2.57
C PRO A 187 3.66 8.76 -2.45
N PHE A 188 2.62 8.55 -1.64
CA PHE A 188 1.51 9.48 -1.39
C PHE A 188 0.64 9.81 -2.60
N TYR A 189 0.86 9.18 -3.74
CA TYR A 189 0.00 9.39 -4.89
C TYR A 189 -1.38 8.79 -4.66
N ARG A 190 -2.41 9.59 -4.98
CA ARG A 190 -3.81 9.17 -4.96
C ARG A 190 -4.50 9.74 -6.19
N PRO A 191 -5.22 8.92 -6.98
CA PRO A 191 -6.10 9.42 -8.04
C PRO A 191 -7.13 10.42 -7.49
N ASP A 192 -7.51 11.44 -8.28
CA ASP A 192 -8.38 12.53 -7.80
C ASP A 192 -9.73 12.07 -7.26
N PHE A 193 -10.31 11.01 -7.82
CA PHE A 193 -11.57 10.45 -7.36
C PHE A 193 -11.49 9.81 -5.96
N SER A 194 -10.31 9.39 -5.52
CA SER A 194 -10.09 8.80 -4.19
C SER A 194 -9.78 9.82 -3.09
N ARG A 195 -9.49 11.07 -3.46
CA ARG A 195 -9.18 12.15 -2.49
C ARG A 195 -10.38 12.59 -1.68
N ASN A 196 -11.58 12.48 -2.24
CA ASN A 196 -12.84 12.89 -1.60
C ASN A 196 -13.54 11.74 -0.86
N SER A 197 -12.97 10.54 -0.84
CA SER A 197 -13.58 9.42 -0.12
C SER A 197 -13.08 9.42 1.33
N ASP A 198 -13.99 9.24 2.29
CA ASP A 198 -13.69 8.99 3.71
C ASP A 198 -12.86 7.71 3.93
N SER A 199 -12.61 6.96 2.87
CA SER A 199 -11.72 5.79 2.82
C SER A 199 -10.25 6.22 2.82
N GLY A 200 -9.79 6.73 3.95
CA GLY A 200 -8.54 7.43 4.15
C GLY A 200 -7.25 6.61 4.09
N GLY A 201 -6.86 6.13 2.93
CA GLY A 201 -5.49 5.63 2.73
C GLY A 201 -4.51 6.79 2.45
N ASN A 202 -3.31 6.75 3.04
CA ASN A 202 -2.29 7.81 2.90
C ASN A 202 -1.50 7.75 1.58
N GLY A 203 -1.86 6.86 0.62
CA GLY A 203 -1.14 6.70 -0.65
C GLY A 203 0.23 6.02 -0.54
N LEU A 204 0.53 5.37 0.59
CA LEU A 204 1.78 4.62 0.80
C LEU A 204 1.67 3.13 0.52
N GLY A 205 0.47 2.56 0.53
CA GLY A 205 0.27 1.11 0.42
C GLY A 205 0.91 0.49 -0.83
N LEU A 206 0.62 1.01 -2.01
CA LEU A 206 1.19 0.50 -3.28
C LEU A 206 2.67 0.85 -3.44
N TYR A 207 3.14 1.97 -2.90
CA TYR A 207 4.56 2.28 -2.83
C TYR A 207 5.33 1.25 -1.98
N ILE A 208 4.78 0.83 -0.82
CA ILE A 208 5.33 -0.24 0.01
C ILE A 208 5.40 -1.55 -0.77
N VAL A 209 4.33 -1.90 -1.50
CA VAL A 209 4.28 -3.10 -2.35
C VAL A 209 5.40 -3.07 -3.39
N SER A 210 5.52 -1.97 -4.15
CA SER A 210 6.55 -1.84 -5.19
C SER A 210 7.97 -1.92 -4.62
N THR A 211 8.22 -1.28 -3.47
CA THR A 211 9.51 -1.31 -2.78
C THR A 211 9.89 -2.73 -2.35
N ILE A 212 8.96 -3.45 -1.71
CA ILE A 212 9.19 -4.82 -1.25
C ILE A 212 9.40 -5.75 -2.45
N PHE A 213 8.51 -5.74 -3.45
CA PHE A 213 8.62 -6.67 -4.58
C PHE A 213 9.85 -6.40 -5.44
N SER A 214 10.26 -5.13 -5.60
CA SER A 214 11.52 -4.78 -6.25
C SER A 214 12.72 -5.35 -5.49
N SER A 215 12.74 -5.25 -4.15
CA SER A 215 13.82 -5.81 -3.33
C SER A 215 13.86 -7.34 -3.36
N LEU A 216 12.72 -8.00 -3.49
CA LEU A 216 12.60 -9.45 -3.59
C LEU A 216 12.72 -9.98 -5.02
N HIS A 217 12.90 -9.11 -6.01
CA HIS A 217 12.90 -9.45 -7.43
C HIS A 217 11.64 -10.21 -7.89
N ILE A 218 10.49 -9.88 -7.29
CA ILE A 218 9.18 -10.43 -7.65
C ILE A 218 8.55 -9.53 -8.71
N SER A 219 8.19 -10.12 -9.85
CA SER A 219 7.46 -9.42 -10.92
C SER A 219 5.99 -9.31 -10.56
N TYR A 220 5.39 -8.16 -10.84
CA TYR A 220 3.97 -7.89 -10.61
C TYR A 220 3.42 -6.94 -11.66
N GLU A 221 2.10 -6.95 -11.81
CA GLU A 221 1.35 -6.04 -12.67
C GLU A 221 0.09 -5.58 -11.95
N PHE A 222 -0.35 -4.36 -12.21
CA PHE A 222 -1.62 -3.82 -11.72
C PHE A 222 -2.35 -3.16 -12.87
N LEU A 223 -3.39 -3.81 -13.35
CA LEU A 223 -4.09 -3.46 -14.58
C LEU A 223 -5.62 -3.53 -14.39
N PRO A 224 -6.40 -2.81 -15.20
CA PRO A 224 -7.83 -3.05 -15.30
C PRO A 224 -8.13 -4.51 -15.65
N THR A 225 -9.19 -5.06 -15.07
CA THR A 225 -9.69 -6.40 -15.45
C THR A 225 -10.10 -6.43 -16.93
N GLU A 226 -10.12 -7.60 -17.56
CA GLU A 226 -10.58 -7.75 -18.94
C GLU A 226 -12.00 -7.23 -19.15
N SER A 227 -12.86 -7.38 -18.14
CA SER A 227 -14.22 -6.87 -18.14
C SER A 227 -14.33 -5.35 -18.02
N GLN A 228 -13.25 -4.63 -17.74
CA GLN A 228 -13.22 -3.19 -17.46
C GLN A 228 -14.16 -2.77 -16.31
N LYS A 229 -14.41 -3.67 -15.35
CA LYS A 229 -15.28 -3.43 -14.19
C LYS A 229 -14.54 -3.45 -12.87
N GLY A 230 -13.22 -3.47 -12.90
CA GLY A 230 -12.38 -3.54 -11.73
C GLY A 230 -10.90 -3.48 -12.06
N MET A 231 -10.09 -3.70 -11.03
CA MET A 231 -8.64 -3.77 -11.12
C MET A 231 -8.17 -5.18 -10.73
N CYS A 232 -7.06 -5.60 -11.33
CA CYS A 232 -6.39 -6.86 -11.03
C CYS A 232 -4.92 -6.60 -10.69
N PHE A 233 -4.50 -7.03 -9.51
CA PHE A 233 -3.10 -7.08 -9.11
C PHE A 233 -2.59 -8.50 -9.29
N SER A 234 -1.61 -8.70 -10.19
CA SER A 234 -1.03 -10.00 -10.52
C SER A 234 0.41 -10.08 -10.02
N ILE A 235 0.76 -11.15 -9.34
CA ILE A 235 2.09 -11.40 -8.77
C ILE A 235 2.62 -12.70 -9.35
N LEU A 236 3.78 -12.64 -10.02
CA LEU A 236 4.46 -13.83 -10.53
C LEU A 236 5.36 -14.42 -9.45
N LEU A 237 4.98 -15.54 -8.92
CA LEU A 237 5.68 -16.21 -7.82
C LEU A 237 6.83 -17.11 -8.33
N PRO A 238 7.85 -17.35 -7.50
CA PRO A 238 8.79 -18.44 -7.75
C PRO A 238 8.06 -19.77 -7.88
N LYS A 239 8.64 -20.71 -8.64
CA LYS A 239 8.09 -22.07 -8.75
C LYS A 239 7.97 -22.70 -7.37
N ALA A 240 6.88 -23.44 -7.17
CA ALA A 240 6.71 -24.27 -5.98
C ALA A 240 7.86 -25.28 -5.84
N LEU A 241 8.18 -25.64 -4.60
CA LEU A 241 9.22 -26.61 -4.23
C LEU A 241 8.77 -28.04 -4.50
#